data_d0e99c51ed2328a9e3674c41a1b1bc00
#
_entry.id   d0e99c51ed2328a9e3674c41a1b1bc00
#
_cell.length_a   1.000
_cell.length_b   1.000
_cell.length_c   1.000
_cell.angle_alpha   90.00
_cell.angle_beta   90.00
_cell.angle_gamma   90.00
#
_symmetry.space_group_name_H-M   'P 1'
#
loop_
_entity.id
_entity.type
_entity.pdbx_description
1 polymer ?
#
loop_
_entity_poly.entity_id
_entity_poly.type
_entity_poly.pdbx_seq_one_letter_code
_entity_poly.pdbx_strand_id
1 'polypeptide(L)'
;KRLIYLILLLFGLSGCKTEQQEVQNPIVVDTDFVLQENYYGGAMQWEPNDRDSMTEEQWDRLFRRVEFMKLGYIRCCIMPYFYCFGYDGNDPILLWDMDSTKVDARWYANSRRFMNDLYRQLQFCKDNDIDVLLGEWWKPMNPNWKQAVPVDMPKYTIELDDSRYAVQVAELVEYLVKEKGMTCIKQFNLGNEVNLVANDPRNGYSWKKWKKSILNLRSELDKRGLNDIEIVGPDG
;
A
#
# COMPACT_ATOMS: atom_id res chain seq x y z
N LYS A 1 1.56 74.81 -16.94
CA LYS A 1 2.25 73.50 -16.70
C LYS A 1 2.03 72.98 -15.31
N ARG A 2 1.82 73.75 -14.22
CA ARG A 2 1.61 73.28 -12.85
C ARG A 2 0.20 72.73 -12.57
N LEU A 3 -0.80 73.15 -13.33
CA LEU A 3 -2.19 72.73 -13.13
C LEU A 3 -2.46 71.28 -13.60
N ILE A 4 -1.70 70.80 -14.61
CA ILE A 4 -1.86 69.47 -15.16
C ILE A 4 -1.34 68.39 -14.19
N TYR A 5 -0.30 68.68 -13.43
CA TYR A 5 0.23 67.74 -12.43
C TYR A 5 -0.70 67.56 -11.23
N LEU A 6 -1.53 68.57 -10.89
CA LEU A 6 -2.47 68.45 -9.78
C LEU A 6 -3.68 67.56 -10.13
N ILE A 7 -4.07 67.54 -11.39
CA ILE A 7 -5.20 66.72 -11.90
C ILE A 7 -4.76 65.24 -11.97
N LEU A 8 -3.52 64.93 -12.33
CA LEU A 8 -3.00 63.58 -12.39
C LEU A 8 -2.80 62.96 -10.99
N LEU A 9 -2.55 63.77 -9.97
CA LEU A 9 -2.45 63.31 -8.59
C LEU A 9 -3.81 62.97 -7.94
N LEU A 10 -4.88 63.59 -8.41
CA LEU A 10 -6.26 63.35 -7.93
C LEU A 10 -6.88 62.07 -8.54
N PHE A 11 -6.42 61.61 -9.70
CA PHE A 11 -6.90 60.37 -10.31
C PHE A 11 -6.14 59.12 -9.81
N GLY A 12 -4.98 59.30 -9.14
CA GLY A 12 -4.19 58.20 -8.60
C GLY A 12 -4.68 57.63 -7.25
N LEU A 13 -5.69 58.27 -6.63
CA LEU A 13 -6.23 57.88 -5.32
C LEU A 13 -7.62 57.22 -5.42
N SER A 14 -8.07 56.87 -6.62
CA SER A 14 -9.19 55.94 -6.74
C SER A 14 -8.72 54.56 -6.30
N GLY A 15 -8.63 54.39 -5.01
CA GLY A 15 -8.34 53.08 -4.39
C GLY A 15 -9.31 52.05 -4.94
N CYS A 16 -8.77 50.99 -5.48
CA CYS A 16 -9.52 49.77 -5.72
C CYS A 16 -10.18 49.41 -4.38
N LYS A 17 -11.44 49.76 -4.22
CA LYS A 17 -12.30 49.13 -3.23
C LYS A 17 -12.41 47.70 -3.71
N THR A 18 -11.60 46.81 -3.15
CA THR A 18 -11.89 45.38 -3.12
C THR A 18 -13.24 45.27 -2.41
N GLU A 19 -14.33 45.18 -3.17
CA GLU A 19 -15.56 44.63 -2.62
C GLU A 19 -15.22 43.29 -2.07
N GLN A 20 -15.11 43.19 -0.73
CA GLN A 20 -15.18 41.93 -0.06
C GLN A 20 -16.53 41.33 -0.43
N GLN A 21 -16.53 40.37 -1.33
CA GLN A 21 -17.69 39.54 -1.57
C GLN A 21 -18.06 38.93 -0.22
N GLU A 22 -19.16 39.40 0.35
CA GLU A 22 -19.76 38.76 1.51
C GLU A 22 -20.04 37.29 1.13
N VAL A 23 -19.39 36.35 1.79
CA VAL A 23 -19.66 34.92 1.61
C VAL A 23 -21.09 34.71 2.10
N GLN A 24 -22.03 34.58 1.18
CA GLN A 24 -23.48 34.52 1.49
C GLN A 24 -23.88 33.31 2.33
N ASN A 25 -23.03 32.26 2.39
CA ASN A 25 -23.24 31.09 3.24
C ASN A 25 -21.87 30.66 3.80
N PRO A 26 -21.41 31.22 4.94
CA PRO A 26 -20.18 30.79 5.56
C PRO A 26 -20.27 29.33 6.01
N ILE A 27 -19.25 28.54 5.69
CA ILE A 27 -19.12 27.22 6.31
C ILE A 27 -18.76 27.46 7.77
N VAL A 28 -19.64 27.05 8.66
CA VAL A 28 -19.39 27.09 10.11
C VAL A 28 -18.82 25.73 10.52
N VAL A 29 -17.63 25.75 11.08
CA VAL A 29 -17.02 24.56 11.70
C VAL A 29 -17.22 24.69 13.21
N ASP A 30 -18.05 23.82 13.78
CA ASP A 30 -18.22 23.70 15.21
C ASP A 30 -17.16 22.74 15.74
N THR A 31 -16.15 23.28 16.40
CA THR A 31 -15.04 22.50 16.94
C THR A 31 -15.38 21.81 18.27
N ASP A 32 -16.50 22.16 18.88
CA ASP A 32 -16.95 21.56 20.14
C ASP A 32 -17.84 20.34 19.90
N PHE A 33 -18.26 20.14 18.65
CA PHE A 33 -19.06 18.99 18.25
C PHE A 33 -18.20 17.89 17.64
N VAL A 34 -17.95 16.84 18.40
CA VAL A 34 -17.19 15.67 17.98
C VAL A 34 -18.15 14.67 17.28
N LEU A 35 -17.98 14.52 15.96
CA LEU A 35 -18.77 13.55 15.17
C LEU A 35 -18.32 12.11 15.42
N GLN A 36 -17.04 11.90 15.65
CA GLN A 36 -16.45 10.58 15.87
C GLN A 36 -15.23 10.71 16.79
N GLU A 37 -15.25 9.97 17.87
CA GLU A 37 -14.07 9.75 18.72
C GLU A 37 -13.15 8.72 18.04
N ASN A 38 -11.86 8.80 18.29
CA ASN A 38 -10.84 7.89 17.75
C ASN A 38 -10.78 7.86 16.20
N TYR A 39 -10.95 9.02 15.56
CA TYR A 39 -10.73 9.12 14.12
C TYR A 39 -9.25 8.95 13.79
N TYR A 40 -8.91 8.01 12.90
CA TYR A 40 -7.55 7.70 12.48
C TYR A 40 -6.83 8.83 11.71
N GLY A 41 -7.54 9.90 11.35
CA GLY A 41 -6.99 10.97 10.53
C GLY A 41 -7.08 10.68 9.03
N GLY A 42 -6.20 11.33 8.25
CA GLY A 42 -6.08 11.07 6.83
C GLY A 42 -5.49 9.70 6.55
N ALA A 43 -5.87 9.12 5.41
CA ALA A 43 -5.29 7.88 4.92
C ALA A 43 -4.85 8.04 3.46
N MET A 44 -3.85 7.25 3.05
CA MET A 44 -3.44 7.19 1.65
C MET A 44 -3.03 5.77 1.26
N GLN A 45 -3.03 5.50 -0.03
CA GLN A 45 -2.38 4.34 -0.60
C GLN A 45 -0.92 4.69 -0.91
N TRP A 46 0.00 3.87 -0.43
CA TRP A 46 1.43 4.06 -0.63
C TRP A 46 2.11 2.74 -0.91
N GLU A 47 2.53 2.56 -2.12
CA GLU A 47 3.13 1.32 -2.59
C GLU A 47 4.63 1.46 -2.81
N PRO A 48 5.38 0.36 -2.64
CA PRO A 48 6.76 0.32 -3.07
C PRO A 48 6.87 0.63 -4.57
N ASN A 49 7.91 1.37 -4.97
CA ASN A 49 8.11 1.68 -6.38
C ASN A 49 8.63 0.44 -7.13
N ASP A 50 7.86 -0.02 -8.11
CA ASP A 50 8.18 -1.19 -8.92
C ASP A 50 9.07 -0.91 -10.14
N ARG A 51 9.26 0.36 -10.50
CA ARG A 51 9.92 0.76 -11.76
C ARG A 51 11.37 1.19 -11.59
N ASP A 52 11.60 2.16 -10.71
CA ASP A 52 12.91 2.80 -10.58
C ASP A 52 13.34 2.91 -9.12
N SER A 53 14.64 2.79 -8.87
CA SER A 53 15.20 3.07 -7.56
C SER A 53 15.12 4.55 -7.26
N MET A 54 14.65 4.90 -6.07
CA MET A 54 14.66 6.27 -5.58
C MET A 54 16.02 6.61 -4.98
N THR A 55 16.49 7.85 -5.22
CA THR A 55 17.65 8.38 -4.51
C THR A 55 17.31 8.71 -3.06
N GLU A 56 18.32 8.85 -2.20
CA GLU A 56 18.10 9.26 -0.81
C GLU A 56 17.39 10.61 -0.71
N GLU A 57 17.72 11.57 -1.57
CA GLU A 57 17.05 12.87 -1.61
C GLU A 57 15.56 12.74 -1.98
N GLN A 58 15.22 11.82 -2.88
CA GLN A 58 13.81 11.55 -3.23
C GLN A 58 13.06 10.91 -2.07
N TRP A 59 13.68 9.97 -1.36
CA TRP A 59 13.13 9.37 -0.15
C TRP A 59 12.89 10.41 0.94
N ASP A 60 13.88 11.24 1.24
CA ASP A 60 13.75 12.31 2.24
C ASP A 60 12.63 13.30 1.89
N ARG A 61 12.50 13.64 0.61
CA ARG A 61 11.43 14.52 0.14
C ARG A 61 10.06 13.88 0.30
N LEU A 62 9.96 12.58 -0.01
CA LEU A 62 8.71 11.81 0.12
C LEU A 62 8.30 11.73 1.59
N PHE A 63 9.21 11.33 2.46
CA PHE A 63 8.95 11.21 3.91
C PHE A 63 8.49 12.53 4.54
N ARG A 64 9.17 13.65 4.23
CA ARG A 64 8.71 14.97 4.70
C ARG A 64 7.30 15.32 4.24
N ARG A 65 6.91 14.91 3.04
CA ARG A 65 5.54 15.13 2.53
C ARG A 65 4.52 14.28 3.27
N VAL A 66 4.82 13.02 3.49
CA VAL A 66 3.94 12.10 4.24
C VAL A 66 3.80 12.56 5.69
N GLU A 67 4.90 12.96 6.33
CA GLU A 67 4.89 13.54 7.67
C GLU A 67 4.03 14.81 7.75
N PHE A 68 4.15 15.70 6.75
CA PHE A 68 3.32 16.92 6.69
C PHE A 68 1.83 16.61 6.60
N MET A 69 1.45 15.52 5.96
CA MET A 69 0.04 15.11 5.82
C MET A 69 -0.59 14.62 7.13
N LYS A 70 0.22 14.29 8.14
CA LYS A 70 -0.24 13.79 9.45
C LYS A 70 -1.20 12.59 9.30
N LEU A 71 -0.80 11.63 8.49
CA LEU A 71 -1.59 10.42 8.25
C LEU A 71 -1.58 9.53 9.48
N GLY A 72 -2.73 8.98 9.85
CA GLY A 72 -2.84 7.94 10.88
C GLY A 72 -2.87 6.53 10.28
N TYR A 73 -3.06 6.41 8.97
CA TYR A 73 -3.28 5.12 8.32
C TYR A 73 -2.79 5.09 6.88
N ILE A 74 -2.15 3.99 6.48
CA ILE A 74 -1.69 3.76 5.11
C ILE A 74 -2.11 2.38 4.64
N ARG A 75 -2.64 2.32 3.42
CA ARG A 75 -2.79 1.07 2.68
C ARG A 75 -1.56 0.84 1.82
N CYS A 76 -0.92 -0.30 1.98
CA CYS A 76 0.23 -0.71 1.18
C CYS A 76 -0.05 -2.03 0.49
N CYS A 77 -0.13 -2.06 -0.84
CA CYS A 77 -0.33 -3.26 -1.62
C CYS A 77 0.95 -3.69 -2.32
N ILE A 78 1.23 -4.97 -2.28
CA ILE A 78 2.41 -5.58 -2.89
C ILE A 78 2.01 -6.65 -3.91
N MET A 79 2.98 -7.09 -4.69
CA MET A 79 2.79 -8.19 -5.64
C MET A 79 3.45 -9.46 -5.10
N PRO A 80 2.76 -10.61 -5.09
CA PRO A 80 3.30 -11.87 -4.58
C PRO A 80 4.65 -12.26 -5.19
N TYR A 81 4.85 -11.97 -6.46
CA TYR A 81 6.05 -12.34 -7.19
C TYR A 81 7.33 -11.55 -6.79
N PHE A 82 7.22 -10.53 -5.95
CA PHE A 82 8.39 -9.85 -5.41
C PHE A 82 9.00 -10.56 -4.19
N TYR A 83 8.27 -11.44 -3.56
CA TYR A 83 8.79 -12.12 -2.37
C TYR A 83 8.67 -13.65 -2.41
N CYS A 84 7.85 -14.21 -3.30
CA CYS A 84 7.69 -15.66 -3.46
C CYS A 84 7.96 -16.09 -4.90
N PHE A 85 8.80 -17.09 -5.07
CA PHE A 85 9.29 -17.57 -6.37
C PHE A 85 8.73 -18.93 -6.77
N GLY A 86 7.92 -19.54 -5.95
CA GLY A 86 7.31 -20.84 -6.21
C GLY A 86 7.10 -21.63 -4.93
N TYR A 87 6.96 -22.94 -5.08
CA TYR A 87 6.76 -23.86 -3.95
C TYR A 87 7.62 -25.10 -4.12
N ASP A 88 8.14 -25.58 -3.00
CA ASP A 88 8.68 -26.93 -2.86
C ASP A 88 7.66 -27.75 -2.04
N GLY A 89 6.89 -28.59 -2.73
CA GLY A 89 5.75 -29.25 -2.11
C GLY A 89 4.69 -28.24 -1.62
N ASN A 90 4.56 -28.08 -0.32
CA ASN A 90 3.64 -27.14 0.32
C ASN A 90 4.34 -25.85 0.79
N ASP A 91 5.66 -25.82 0.79
CA ASP A 91 6.41 -24.71 1.36
C ASP A 91 6.72 -23.65 0.30
N PRO A 92 6.44 -22.37 0.56
CA PRO A 92 6.76 -21.29 -0.37
C PRO A 92 8.29 -21.08 -0.43
N ILE A 93 8.80 -20.85 -1.63
CA ILE A 93 10.21 -20.46 -1.86
C ILE A 93 10.29 -18.95 -1.76
N LEU A 94 10.80 -18.45 -0.64
CA LEU A 94 10.75 -17.04 -0.29
C LEU A 94 12.08 -16.33 -0.54
N LEU A 95 12.02 -15.04 -0.85
CA LEU A 95 13.16 -14.22 -1.20
C LEU A 95 14.28 -14.24 -0.15
N TRP A 96 13.92 -14.25 1.12
CA TRP A 96 14.89 -14.19 2.24
C TRP A 96 15.56 -15.53 2.54
N ASP A 97 14.98 -16.64 2.07
CA ASP A 97 15.54 -17.99 2.23
C ASP A 97 16.25 -18.48 0.97
N MET A 98 16.22 -17.65 -0.10
CA MET A 98 16.67 -18.08 -1.41
C MET A 98 18.17 -17.96 -1.61
N ASP A 99 18.76 -19.01 -2.19
CA ASP A 99 20.09 -18.96 -2.77
C ASP A 99 20.10 -18.16 -4.07
N SER A 100 20.67 -16.97 -4.03
CA SER A 100 20.74 -16.05 -5.16
C SER A 100 21.41 -16.62 -6.41
N THR A 101 22.18 -17.71 -6.29
CA THR A 101 22.83 -18.38 -7.43
C THR A 101 21.88 -19.25 -8.23
N LYS A 102 20.70 -19.56 -7.68
CA LYS A 102 19.69 -20.46 -8.28
C LYS A 102 18.57 -19.72 -9.01
N VAL A 103 18.61 -18.38 -9.04
CA VAL A 103 17.60 -17.57 -9.68
C VAL A 103 18.23 -16.63 -10.70
N ASP A 104 17.40 -16.13 -11.62
CA ASP A 104 17.82 -15.06 -12.51
C ASP A 104 18.25 -13.83 -11.70
N ALA A 105 19.51 -13.42 -11.92
CA ALA A 105 20.15 -12.36 -11.12
C ALA A 105 19.39 -11.03 -11.23
N ARG A 106 18.80 -10.72 -12.40
CA ARG A 106 18.06 -9.47 -12.64
C ARG A 106 16.74 -9.48 -11.88
N TRP A 107 16.06 -10.63 -11.90
CA TRP A 107 14.81 -10.79 -11.18
C TRP A 107 15.02 -10.71 -9.67
N TYR A 108 16.03 -11.42 -9.15
CA TYR A 108 16.40 -11.38 -7.75
C TYR A 108 16.73 -9.96 -7.28
N ALA A 109 17.50 -9.21 -8.08
CA ALA A 109 17.83 -7.83 -7.78
C ALA A 109 16.60 -6.92 -7.73
N ASN A 110 15.66 -7.08 -8.66
CA ASN A 110 14.40 -6.32 -8.66
C ASN A 110 13.53 -6.65 -7.44
N SER A 111 13.41 -7.92 -7.08
CA SER A 111 12.66 -8.35 -5.90
C SER A 111 13.26 -7.79 -4.61
N ARG A 112 14.58 -7.86 -4.48
CA ARG A 112 15.27 -7.25 -3.33
C ARG A 112 15.08 -5.75 -3.25
N ARG A 113 15.17 -5.04 -4.37
CA ARG A 113 14.95 -3.60 -4.42
C ARG A 113 13.53 -3.26 -3.95
N PHE A 114 12.52 -3.93 -4.50
CA PHE A 114 11.13 -3.73 -4.14
C PHE A 114 10.88 -3.99 -2.65
N MET A 115 11.40 -5.09 -2.12
CA MET A 115 11.25 -5.40 -0.70
C MET A 115 12.02 -4.42 0.20
N ASN A 116 13.16 -3.91 -0.24
CA ASN A 116 13.88 -2.86 0.49
C ASN A 116 13.09 -1.55 0.54
N ASP A 117 12.43 -1.17 -0.55
CA ASP A 117 11.54 0.00 -0.56
C ASP A 117 10.36 -0.20 0.38
N LEU A 118 9.75 -1.40 0.39
CA LEU A 118 8.72 -1.77 1.36
C LEU A 118 9.22 -1.64 2.81
N TYR A 119 10.41 -2.15 3.11
CA TYR A 119 10.97 -2.06 4.47
C TYR A 119 11.17 -0.60 4.89
N ARG A 120 11.64 0.27 4.00
CA ARG A 120 11.80 1.71 4.29
C ARG A 120 10.46 2.39 4.57
N GLN A 121 9.43 2.08 3.80
CA GLN A 121 8.08 2.61 4.00
C GLN A 121 7.49 2.14 5.34
N LEU A 122 7.58 0.85 5.63
CA LEU A 122 7.07 0.27 6.88
C LEU A 122 7.84 0.80 8.09
N GLN A 123 9.16 0.97 7.98
CA GLN A 123 9.96 1.56 9.06
C GLN A 123 9.54 3.01 9.32
N PHE A 124 9.34 3.80 8.27
CA PHE A 124 8.83 5.16 8.41
C PHE A 124 7.45 5.18 9.08
N CYS A 125 6.53 4.30 8.68
CA CYS A 125 5.22 4.21 9.31
C CYS A 125 5.33 3.86 10.80
N LYS A 126 6.16 2.89 11.15
CA LYS A 126 6.40 2.49 12.53
C LYS A 126 6.96 3.64 13.37
N ASP A 127 7.93 4.39 12.83
CA ASP A 127 8.61 5.49 13.55
C ASP A 127 7.72 6.72 13.72
N ASN A 128 6.60 6.80 12.98
CA ASN A 128 5.65 7.92 13.01
C ASN A 128 4.25 7.52 13.50
N ASP A 129 4.10 6.35 14.14
CA ASP A 129 2.83 5.83 14.68
C ASP A 129 1.71 5.77 13.62
N ILE A 130 2.05 5.37 12.39
CA ILE A 130 1.10 5.21 11.29
C ILE A 130 0.75 3.72 11.16
N ASP A 131 -0.51 3.38 11.33
CA ASP A 131 -1.00 2.01 11.14
C ASP A 131 -1.02 1.63 9.66
N VAL A 132 -0.72 0.37 9.35
CA VAL A 132 -0.62 -0.13 8.00
C VAL A 132 -1.61 -1.26 7.75
N LEU A 133 -2.43 -1.09 6.71
CA LEU A 133 -3.11 -2.16 6.01
C LEU A 133 -2.18 -2.68 4.91
N LEU A 134 -1.56 -3.81 5.14
CA LEU A 134 -0.81 -4.51 4.10
C LEU A 134 -1.77 -5.35 3.24
N GLY A 135 -1.54 -5.45 1.97
CA GLY A 135 -2.38 -6.27 1.09
C GLY A 135 -1.68 -6.70 -0.18
N GLU A 136 -2.34 -7.49 -0.97
CA GLU A 136 -1.85 -7.92 -2.27
C GLU A 136 -2.75 -7.41 -3.39
N TRP A 137 -2.10 -6.86 -4.44
CA TRP A 137 -2.79 -6.35 -5.62
C TRP A 137 -3.51 -7.46 -6.40
N TRP A 138 -2.87 -8.63 -6.51
CA TRP A 138 -3.32 -9.70 -7.39
C TRP A 138 -3.26 -11.05 -6.67
N LYS A 139 -4.09 -11.97 -7.15
CA LYS A 139 -3.95 -13.38 -6.80
C LYS A 139 -2.54 -13.89 -7.13
N PRO A 140 -2.10 -14.98 -6.50
CA PRO A 140 -0.87 -15.66 -6.87
C PRO A 140 -0.88 -15.95 -8.38
N MET A 141 -0.06 -15.24 -9.09
CA MET A 141 0.29 -15.30 -10.50
C MET A 141 -0.80 -15.62 -11.51
N ASN A 142 -1.07 -14.64 -12.36
CA ASN A 142 -1.67 -14.86 -13.66
C ASN A 142 -0.62 -15.51 -14.59
N PRO A 143 -0.88 -16.72 -15.16
CA PRO A 143 0.04 -17.40 -16.08
C PRO A 143 0.37 -16.62 -17.35
N ASN A 144 -0.36 -15.55 -17.64
CA ASN A 144 -0.12 -14.68 -18.80
C ASN A 144 0.99 -13.64 -18.59
N TRP A 145 1.52 -13.50 -17.40
CA TRP A 145 2.73 -12.67 -17.15
C TRP A 145 4.00 -13.44 -17.53
N LYS A 146 4.06 -13.89 -18.76
CA LYS A 146 5.16 -14.68 -19.34
C LYS A 146 6.53 -13.99 -19.33
N GLN A 147 6.60 -12.73 -18.93
CA GLN A 147 7.83 -11.93 -18.97
C GLN A 147 8.54 -11.80 -17.63
N ALA A 148 7.93 -12.26 -16.55
CA ALA A 148 8.43 -11.97 -15.21
C ALA A 148 8.97 -13.18 -14.43
N VAL A 149 8.76 -14.40 -14.91
CA VAL A 149 9.23 -15.62 -14.23
C VAL A 149 10.42 -16.18 -14.98
N PRO A 150 11.54 -16.49 -14.31
CA PRO A 150 12.67 -17.20 -14.92
C PRO A 150 12.19 -18.44 -15.66
N VAL A 151 12.81 -18.72 -16.81
CA VAL A 151 12.40 -19.78 -17.75
C VAL A 151 12.37 -21.17 -17.11
N ASP A 152 13.16 -21.36 -16.05
CA ASP A 152 13.38 -22.64 -15.37
C ASP A 152 12.59 -22.79 -14.06
N MET A 153 11.82 -21.78 -13.63
CA MET A 153 10.94 -21.92 -12.47
C MET A 153 9.64 -22.63 -12.87
N PRO A 154 9.14 -23.59 -12.06
CA PRO A 154 7.85 -24.20 -12.30
C PRO A 154 6.79 -23.08 -12.42
N LYS A 155 5.96 -23.17 -13.46
CA LYS A 155 4.90 -22.18 -13.70
C LYS A 155 4.06 -22.02 -12.45
N TYR A 156 4.28 -20.92 -11.78
CA TYR A 156 3.68 -20.57 -10.52
C TYR A 156 2.22 -20.17 -10.69
N THR A 157 1.34 -21.14 -10.67
CA THR A 157 -0.10 -20.88 -10.68
C THR A 157 -0.76 -21.72 -9.62
N ILE A 158 -1.09 -21.08 -8.52
CA ILE A 158 -1.99 -21.69 -7.55
C ILE A 158 -3.32 -20.94 -7.55
N GLU A 159 -4.36 -21.64 -7.20
CA GLU A 159 -5.67 -21.04 -7.05
C GLU A 159 -5.73 -20.20 -5.77
N LEU A 160 -6.60 -19.20 -5.77
CA LEU A 160 -6.76 -18.31 -4.63
C LEU A 160 -7.06 -19.06 -3.32
N ASP A 161 -7.82 -20.14 -3.41
CA ASP A 161 -8.20 -20.97 -2.26
C ASP A 161 -7.27 -22.18 -2.02
N ASP A 162 -6.12 -22.22 -2.67
CA ASP A 162 -5.06 -23.16 -2.36
C ASP A 162 -4.47 -22.81 -0.99
N SER A 163 -4.33 -23.80 -0.11
CA SER A 163 -3.80 -23.58 1.24
C SER A 163 -2.36 -23.06 1.25
N ARG A 164 -1.57 -23.37 0.24
CA ARG A 164 -0.19 -22.88 0.09
C ARG A 164 -0.12 -21.36 -0.05
N TYR A 165 -1.15 -20.75 -0.67
CA TYR A 165 -1.22 -19.29 -0.74
C TYR A 165 -1.39 -18.66 0.65
N ALA A 166 -2.22 -19.25 1.50
CA ALA A 166 -2.37 -18.78 2.87
C ALA A 166 -1.06 -18.93 3.67
N VAL A 167 -0.33 -20.04 3.48
CA VAL A 167 1.00 -20.23 4.07
C VAL A 167 1.95 -19.13 3.60
N GLN A 168 2.04 -18.88 2.29
CA GLN A 168 2.90 -17.85 1.69
C GLN A 168 2.65 -16.46 2.30
N VAL A 169 1.38 -16.06 2.38
CA VAL A 169 1.01 -14.74 2.94
C VAL A 169 1.33 -14.68 4.43
N ALA A 170 1.02 -15.74 5.18
CA ALA A 170 1.31 -15.78 6.60
C ALA A 170 2.82 -15.74 6.89
N GLU A 171 3.65 -16.41 6.09
CA GLU A 171 5.12 -16.31 6.14
C GLU A 171 5.62 -14.88 5.90
N LEU A 172 5.06 -14.18 4.90
CA LEU A 172 5.39 -12.77 4.66
C LEU A 172 5.07 -11.91 5.88
N VAL A 173 3.85 -12.03 6.42
CA VAL A 173 3.42 -11.23 7.58
C VAL A 173 4.28 -11.56 8.79
N GLU A 174 4.55 -12.84 9.04
CA GLU A 174 5.43 -13.28 10.13
C GLU A 174 6.83 -12.69 10.02
N TYR A 175 7.43 -12.79 8.84
CA TYR A 175 8.76 -12.23 8.56
C TYR A 175 8.81 -10.72 8.79
N LEU A 176 7.80 -9.99 8.28
CA LEU A 176 7.75 -8.53 8.44
C LEU A 176 7.54 -8.14 9.90
N VAL A 177 6.63 -8.80 10.60
CA VAL A 177 6.27 -8.43 11.98
C VAL A 177 7.33 -8.91 12.98
N LYS A 178 7.76 -10.18 12.91
CA LYS A 178 8.65 -10.77 13.90
C LYS A 178 10.13 -10.57 13.59
N GLU A 179 10.56 -10.82 12.34
CA GLU A 179 11.97 -10.71 11.98
C GLU A 179 12.39 -9.27 11.67
N LYS A 180 11.53 -8.51 10.98
CA LYS A 180 11.79 -7.09 10.68
C LYS A 180 11.26 -6.13 11.73
N GLY A 181 10.44 -6.59 12.66
CA GLY A 181 9.88 -5.78 13.73
C GLY A 181 8.90 -4.70 13.25
N MET A 182 8.21 -4.91 12.13
CA MET A 182 7.27 -3.96 11.52
C MET A 182 5.91 -4.00 12.24
N THR A 183 5.89 -3.56 13.49
CA THR A 183 4.70 -3.60 14.37
C THR A 183 3.59 -2.63 13.97
N CYS A 184 3.83 -1.77 12.99
CA CYS A 184 2.83 -0.90 12.39
C CYS A 184 1.82 -1.66 11.52
N ILE A 185 2.13 -2.88 11.07
CA ILE A 185 1.19 -3.70 10.31
C ILE A 185 0.10 -4.19 11.27
N LYS A 186 -1.14 -3.73 11.06
CA LYS A 186 -2.30 -4.10 11.88
C LYS A 186 -3.30 -4.94 11.13
N GLN A 187 -3.34 -4.77 9.83
CA GLN A 187 -4.37 -5.37 8.99
C GLN A 187 -3.77 -5.95 7.72
N PHE A 188 -4.45 -6.95 7.18
CA PHE A 188 -4.12 -7.54 5.88
C PHE A 188 -5.35 -7.63 4.99
N ASN A 189 -5.22 -7.15 3.74
CA ASN A 189 -6.24 -7.28 2.69
C ASN A 189 -5.82 -8.38 1.70
N LEU A 190 -6.64 -9.41 1.58
CA LEU A 190 -6.40 -10.53 0.68
C LEU A 190 -7.13 -10.32 -0.66
N GLY A 191 -6.40 -9.74 -1.59
CA GLY A 191 -6.88 -9.48 -2.96
C GLY A 191 -7.56 -8.12 -3.11
N ASN A 192 -7.08 -7.36 -4.06
CA ASN A 192 -7.61 -6.06 -4.45
C ASN A 192 -8.83 -6.23 -5.36
N GLU A 193 -9.87 -5.43 -5.13
CA GLU A 193 -11.08 -5.34 -5.98
C GLU A 193 -11.69 -6.70 -6.36
N VAL A 194 -11.85 -7.57 -5.38
CA VAL A 194 -12.33 -8.95 -5.58
C VAL A 194 -13.70 -8.99 -6.29
N ASN A 195 -14.55 -7.99 -6.06
CA ASN A 195 -15.85 -7.83 -6.71
C ASN A 195 -15.74 -7.70 -8.23
N LEU A 196 -14.69 -7.04 -8.75
CA LEU A 196 -14.48 -6.87 -10.19
C LEU A 196 -14.03 -8.18 -10.86
N VAL A 197 -13.27 -9.00 -10.15
CA VAL A 197 -12.68 -10.23 -10.69
C VAL A 197 -13.49 -11.48 -10.37
N ALA A 198 -14.27 -11.49 -9.29
CA ALA A 198 -15.06 -12.64 -8.86
C ALA A 198 -16.19 -13.01 -9.82
N ASN A 199 -16.63 -12.06 -10.63
CA ASN A 199 -17.68 -12.26 -11.63
C ASN A 199 -17.16 -12.59 -13.03
N ASP A 200 -15.84 -12.56 -13.25
CA ASP A 200 -15.24 -12.95 -14.53
C ASP A 200 -14.76 -14.40 -14.48
N PRO A 201 -15.44 -15.32 -15.16
CA PRO A 201 -15.08 -16.74 -15.15
C PRO A 201 -13.67 -17.03 -15.70
N ARG A 202 -13.10 -16.10 -16.48
CA ARG A 202 -11.75 -16.25 -17.04
C ARG A 202 -10.65 -16.11 -16.00
N ASN A 203 -10.93 -15.46 -14.87
CA ASN A 203 -9.94 -15.15 -13.85
C ASN A 203 -9.79 -16.24 -12.79
N GLY A 204 -10.64 -17.28 -12.80
CA GLY A 204 -10.63 -18.33 -11.78
C GLY A 204 -10.99 -17.84 -10.37
N TYR A 205 -11.41 -16.59 -10.24
CA TYR A 205 -11.92 -16.01 -8.99
C TYR A 205 -13.38 -16.40 -8.77
N SER A 206 -13.78 -16.53 -7.51
CA SER A 206 -15.17 -16.55 -7.09
C SER A 206 -15.28 -16.17 -5.61
N TRP A 207 -16.41 -15.64 -5.21
CA TRP A 207 -16.68 -15.35 -3.79
C TRP A 207 -16.51 -16.56 -2.87
N LYS A 208 -16.80 -17.78 -3.37
CA LYS A 208 -16.59 -19.00 -2.62
C LYS A 208 -15.10 -19.26 -2.37
N LYS A 209 -14.26 -19.10 -3.40
CA LYS A 209 -12.80 -19.25 -3.27
C LYS A 209 -12.21 -18.19 -2.37
N TRP A 210 -12.64 -16.92 -2.53
CA TRP A 210 -12.17 -15.83 -1.69
C TRP A 210 -12.50 -16.06 -0.20
N LYS A 211 -13.75 -16.43 0.12
CA LYS A 211 -14.12 -16.77 1.50
C LYS A 211 -13.28 -17.91 2.07
N LYS A 212 -12.99 -18.93 1.27
CA LYS A 212 -12.13 -20.05 1.70
C LYS A 212 -10.69 -19.56 1.95
N SER A 213 -10.16 -18.67 1.10
CA SER A 213 -8.83 -18.08 1.28
C SER A 213 -8.72 -17.30 2.58
N ILE A 214 -9.73 -16.49 2.92
CA ILE A 214 -9.78 -15.75 4.19
C ILE A 214 -9.70 -16.70 5.39
N LEU A 215 -10.48 -17.79 5.37
CA LEU A 215 -10.46 -18.79 6.45
C LEU A 215 -9.12 -19.50 6.55
N ASN A 216 -8.52 -19.85 5.40
CA ASN A 216 -7.19 -20.44 5.35
C ASN A 216 -6.14 -19.48 5.93
N LEU A 217 -6.16 -18.21 5.50
CA LEU A 217 -5.22 -17.20 5.98
C LEU A 217 -5.38 -16.97 7.49
N ARG A 218 -6.59 -16.82 8.00
CA ARG A 218 -6.82 -16.68 9.44
C ARG A 218 -6.22 -17.83 10.22
N SER A 219 -6.45 -19.08 9.76
CA SER A 219 -5.89 -20.27 10.39
C SER A 219 -4.36 -20.26 10.38
N GLU A 220 -3.72 -19.82 9.30
CA GLU A 220 -2.26 -19.77 9.22
C GLU A 220 -1.66 -18.65 10.08
N LEU A 221 -2.30 -17.48 10.15
CA LEU A 221 -1.87 -16.39 11.03
C LEU A 221 -2.00 -16.80 12.52
N ASP A 222 -3.09 -17.47 12.89
CA ASP A 222 -3.31 -17.95 14.26
C ASP A 222 -2.25 -18.98 14.69
N LYS A 223 -1.91 -19.94 13.83
CA LYS A 223 -0.83 -20.91 14.07
C LYS A 223 0.52 -20.25 14.35
N ARG A 224 0.75 -19.07 13.78
CA ARG A 224 1.97 -18.29 13.93
C ARG A 224 1.90 -17.28 15.08
N GLY A 225 0.81 -17.25 15.84
CA GLY A 225 0.62 -16.28 16.92
C GLY A 225 0.50 -14.83 16.43
N LEU A 226 -0.09 -14.65 15.24
CA LEU A 226 -0.37 -13.34 14.62
C LEU A 226 -1.86 -13.02 14.71
N ASN A 227 -2.47 -13.30 15.86
CA ASN A 227 -3.90 -13.16 16.10
C ASN A 227 -4.35 -11.69 16.05
N ASP A 228 -3.42 -10.77 16.36
CA ASP A 228 -3.67 -9.33 16.36
C ASP A 228 -3.69 -8.70 14.94
N ILE A 229 -3.31 -9.46 13.92
CA ILE A 229 -3.43 -9.01 12.53
C ILE A 229 -4.84 -9.26 12.07
N GLU A 230 -5.60 -8.20 11.86
CA GLU A 230 -6.96 -8.29 11.33
C GLU A 230 -6.95 -8.58 9.83
N ILE A 231 -7.90 -9.38 9.36
CA ILE A 231 -8.12 -9.57 7.92
C ILE A 231 -9.29 -8.69 7.51
N VAL A 232 -9.04 -7.77 6.56
CA VAL A 232 -10.05 -6.82 6.06
C VAL A 232 -10.37 -7.07 4.60
N GLY A 233 -11.56 -6.66 4.19
CA GLY A 233 -12.04 -6.77 2.82
C GLY A 233 -13.42 -7.43 2.73
N PRO A 234 -13.91 -7.62 1.51
CA PRO A 234 -13.29 -7.19 0.27
C PRO A 234 -13.26 -5.69 0.14
N ASP A 235 -12.26 -5.15 -0.56
CA ASP A 235 -12.27 -3.79 -1.06
C ASP A 235 -12.93 -3.74 -2.45
N GLY A 236 -13.49 -2.59 -2.84
CA GLY A 236 -14.15 -2.36 -4.12
C GLY A 236 -15.58 -1.88 -4.01
#